data_c355073984dc86fbe413e3bff81499f1
#
_entry.id   c355073984dc86fbe413e3bff81499f1
#
_cell.length_a   1.000
_cell.length_b   1.000
_cell.length_c   1.000
_cell.angle_alpha   90.00
_cell.angle_beta   90.00
_cell.angle_gamma   90.00
#
_symmetry.space_group_name_H-M   'P 1'
#
loop_
_entity.id
_entity.type
_entity.pdbx_description
1 polymer ?
#
loop_
_entity_poly.entity_id
_entity_poly.type
_entity_poly.pdbx_seq_one_letter_code
_entity_poly.pdbx_strand_id
1 'polypeptide(L)'
;MVIVIEGAGEVGSHLAKMLSNEANDITVIDSNAERLAKLNDSADVVTIEGNLSSIRVLKDAGTEHADLFIAVNPSTSQDANIVSALLAKKLGCKKVCARIDDEEYLSYENKYLFTEMGIDLMFYPEKIAAAEIAGLLKHSASTETMDFARGKLQLAVFRLEDDSPIVDMKIAEFVAAVTFAEKFRIVAISRDEKTIMPKFDTKFKYHDLVFIITTREGITPLMNFLGKSN
;
A
#
# COMPACT_ATOMS: atom_id res chain seq x y z
N MET A 1 12.98 14.30 5.21
CA MET A 1 12.35 13.86 6.48
C MET A 1 13.40 13.13 7.31
N VAL A 2 13.30 13.21 8.64
CA VAL A 2 14.12 12.38 9.54
C VAL A 2 13.36 11.09 9.86
N ILE A 3 13.93 9.94 9.49
CA ILE A 3 13.28 8.64 9.62
C ILE A 3 14.17 7.70 10.42
N VAL A 4 13.60 7.05 11.42
CA VAL A 4 14.27 6.00 12.18
C VAL A 4 13.60 4.66 11.87
N ILE A 5 14.39 3.69 11.43
CA ILE A 5 13.92 2.32 11.12
C ILE A 5 14.54 1.37 12.13
N GLU A 6 13.70 0.63 12.80
CA GLU A 6 14.11 -0.42 13.74
C GLU A 6 14.01 -1.79 13.06
N GLY A 7 15.17 -2.43 12.88
CA GLY A 7 15.33 -3.73 12.24
C GLY A 7 15.92 -3.62 10.83
N ALA A 8 17.14 -4.13 10.64
CA ALA A 8 17.82 -4.25 9.35
C ALA A 8 17.59 -5.63 8.70
N GLY A 9 16.43 -6.22 8.92
CA GLY A 9 15.98 -7.42 8.19
C GLY A 9 15.63 -7.09 6.75
N GLU A 10 15.01 -8.02 6.01
CA GLU A 10 14.66 -7.83 4.59
C GLU A 10 13.77 -6.59 4.38
N VAL A 11 12.69 -6.45 5.16
CA VAL A 11 11.76 -5.33 5.04
C VAL A 11 12.44 -4.01 5.39
N GLY A 12 13.14 -3.95 6.54
CA GLY A 12 13.79 -2.71 7.01
C GLY A 12 14.92 -2.26 6.09
N SER A 13 15.76 -3.19 5.61
CA SER A 13 16.82 -2.86 4.66
C SER A 13 16.27 -2.40 3.31
N HIS A 14 15.17 -3.00 2.83
CA HIS A 14 14.53 -2.56 1.59
C HIS A 14 13.92 -1.17 1.73
N LEU A 15 13.22 -0.91 2.83
CA LEU A 15 12.67 0.41 3.14
C LEU A 15 13.78 1.48 3.24
N ALA A 16 14.87 1.17 3.95
CA ALA A 16 15.99 2.08 4.09
C ALA A 16 16.60 2.46 2.73
N LYS A 17 16.83 1.47 1.86
CA LYS A 17 17.35 1.69 0.48
C LYS A 17 16.38 2.53 -0.36
N MET A 18 15.10 2.23 -0.31
CA MET A 18 14.10 2.92 -1.10
C MET A 18 13.97 4.39 -0.65
N LEU A 19 13.87 4.61 0.65
CA LEU A 19 13.65 5.94 1.22
C LEU A 19 14.92 6.83 1.21
N SER A 20 16.13 6.25 1.24
CA SER A 20 17.37 7.03 1.11
C SER A 20 17.53 7.69 -0.25
N ASN A 21 16.92 7.12 -1.29
CA ASN A 21 16.91 7.73 -2.63
C ASN A 21 16.00 8.97 -2.75
N GLU A 22 15.19 9.27 -1.74
CA GLU A 22 14.19 10.35 -1.75
C GLU A 22 14.60 11.59 -0.92
N ALA A 23 15.89 11.82 -0.71
CA ALA A 23 16.41 12.92 0.11
C ALA A 23 15.87 12.93 1.56
N ASN A 24 15.84 11.76 2.20
CA ASN A 24 15.53 11.58 3.61
C ASN A 24 16.78 11.28 4.42
N ASP A 25 16.83 11.78 5.67
CA ASP A 25 17.86 11.42 6.66
C ASP A 25 17.40 10.15 7.38
N ILE A 26 18.10 9.03 7.15
CA ILE A 26 17.67 7.73 7.65
C ILE A 26 18.67 7.19 8.66
N THR A 27 18.17 6.80 9.83
CA THR A 27 18.92 6.04 10.83
C THR A 27 18.29 4.66 10.96
N VAL A 28 19.12 3.61 10.89
CA VAL A 28 18.68 2.22 11.05
C VAL A 28 19.30 1.61 12.31
N ILE A 29 18.46 1.01 13.15
CA ILE A 29 18.89 0.33 14.38
C ILE A 29 18.70 -1.17 14.19
N ASP A 30 19.72 -1.95 14.51
CA ASP A 30 19.63 -3.44 14.61
C ASP A 30 20.61 -3.95 15.65
N SER A 31 20.34 -5.09 16.24
CA SER A 31 21.28 -5.78 17.13
C SER A 31 22.32 -6.61 16.39
N ASN A 32 22.19 -6.79 15.08
CA ASN A 32 23.07 -7.58 14.24
C ASN A 32 24.00 -6.70 13.40
N ALA A 33 25.26 -6.62 13.82
CA ALA A 33 26.30 -5.82 13.16
C ALA A 33 26.51 -6.19 11.68
N GLU A 34 26.38 -7.47 11.31
CA GLU A 34 26.58 -7.92 9.92
C GLU A 34 25.46 -7.39 8.99
N ARG A 35 24.21 -7.33 9.47
CA ARG A 35 23.11 -6.74 8.72
C ARG A 35 23.32 -5.26 8.50
N LEU A 36 23.76 -4.55 9.54
CA LEU A 36 24.06 -3.12 9.45
C LEU A 36 25.22 -2.84 8.49
N ALA A 37 26.29 -3.63 8.55
CA ALA A 37 27.42 -3.51 7.61
C ALA A 37 26.97 -3.67 6.14
N LYS A 38 26.20 -4.73 5.83
CA LYS A 38 25.64 -4.95 4.48
C LYS A 38 24.73 -3.81 4.01
N LEU A 39 24.01 -3.18 4.93
CA LEU A 39 23.15 -2.06 4.61
C LEU A 39 23.98 -0.80 4.29
N ASN A 40 25.01 -0.49 5.08
CA ASN A 40 25.92 0.63 4.85
C ASN A 40 26.65 0.54 3.49
N ASP A 41 26.95 -0.68 3.03
CA ASP A 41 27.59 -0.89 1.72
C ASP A 41 26.64 -0.58 0.54
N SER A 42 25.34 -0.48 0.80
CA SER A 42 24.30 -0.45 -0.26
C SER A 42 23.31 0.69 -0.18
N ALA A 43 23.38 1.54 0.87
CA ALA A 43 22.47 2.67 1.06
C ALA A 43 23.16 3.79 1.85
N ASP A 44 22.78 5.03 1.58
CA ASP A 44 23.25 6.21 2.34
C ASP A 44 22.38 6.38 3.58
N VAL A 45 22.79 5.71 4.67
CA VAL A 45 22.07 5.68 5.93
C VAL A 45 23.03 5.68 7.12
N VAL A 46 22.59 6.19 8.25
CA VAL A 46 23.30 6.04 9.52
C VAL A 46 22.86 4.74 10.18
N THR A 47 23.79 3.93 10.67
CA THR A 47 23.47 2.67 11.37
C THR A 47 23.90 2.71 12.82
N ILE A 48 23.07 2.17 13.70
CA ILE A 48 23.34 2.07 15.13
C ILE A 48 23.12 0.62 15.58
N GLU A 49 24.18 0.01 16.11
CA GLU A 49 24.08 -1.31 16.71
C GLU A 49 23.55 -1.18 18.15
N GLY A 50 22.49 -1.92 18.46
CA GLY A 50 21.97 -1.94 19.82
C GLY A 50 20.67 -2.71 20.01
N ASN A 51 20.25 -2.80 21.27
CA ASN A 51 18.96 -3.36 21.61
C ASN A 51 17.84 -2.39 21.18
N LEU A 52 16.92 -2.90 20.40
CA LEU A 52 15.86 -2.16 19.73
C LEU A 52 14.86 -1.49 20.69
N SER A 53 14.64 -2.05 21.88
CA SER A 53 13.78 -1.49 22.92
C SER A 53 14.56 -0.66 23.97
N SER A 54 15.84 -0.37 23.74
CA SER A 54 16.64 0.44 24.65
C SER A 54 16.37 1.93 24.44
N ILE A 55 15.87 2.59 25.47
CA ILE A 55 15.61 4.05 25.44
C ILE A 55 16.87 4.83 25.06
N ARG A 56 18.05 4.41 25.53
CA ARG A 56 19.31 5.05 25.18
C ARG A 56 19.58 4.93 23.67
N VAL A 57 19.46 3.72 23.11
CA VAL A 57 19.68 3.48 21.67
C VAL A 57 18.68 4.28 20.82
N LEU A 58 17.41 4.31 21.23
CA LEU A 58 16.40 5.12 20.56
C LEU A 58 16.75 6.62 20.57
N LYS A 59 17.27 7.14 21.68
CA LYS A 59 17.73 8.53 21.77
C LYS A 59 18.96 8.78 20.91
N ASP A 60 19.95 7.90 20.97
CA ASP A 60 21.17 7.98 20.16
C ASP A 60 20.82 7.98 18.65
N ALA A 61 19.74 7.31 18.25
CA ALA A 61 19.21 7.31 16.89
C ALA A 61 18.43 8.59 16.51
N GLY A 62 18.31 9.56 17.39
CA GLY A 62 17.61 10.82 17.12
C GLY A 62 16.08 10.69 17.09
N THR A 63 15.52 9.64 17.68
CA THR A 63 14.07 9.35 17.66
C THR A 63 13.23 10.52 18.20
N GLU A 64 13.77 11.32 19.14
CA GLU A 64 13.09 12.49 19.73
C GLU A 64 12.73 13.56 18.69
N HIS A 65 13.45 13.61 17.57
CA HIS A 65 13.29 14.58 16.50
C HIS A 65 12.80 13.97 15.19
N ALA A 66 12.55 12.65 15.19
CA ALA A 66 12.14 11.94 13.99
C ALA A 66 10.73 12.33 13.56
N ASP A 67 10.55 12.44 12.23
CA ASP A 67 9.24 12.60 11.62
C ASP A 67 8.48 11.27 11.58
N LEU A 68 9.22 10.16 11.43
CA LEU A 68 8.67 8.82 11.31
C LEU A 68 9.60 7.79 11.99
N PHE A 69 9.01 6.92 12.77
CA PHE A 69 9.65 5.73 13.33
C PHE A 69 8.95 4.47 12.81
N ILE A 70 9.71 3.51 12.30
CA ILE A 70 9.18 2.29 11.71
C ILE A 70 9.82 1.07 12.40
N ALA A 71 9.06 0.38 13.24
CA ALA A 71 9.48 -0.87 13.88
C ALA A 71 9.14 -2.05 12.99
N VAL A 72 10.17 -2.71 12.41
CA VAL A 72 10.01 -3.81 11.43
C VAL A 72 10.94 -4.99 11.71
N ASN A 73 11.31 -5.19 12.94
CA ASN A 73 12.15 -6.33 13.30
C ASN A 73 11.40 -7.66 13.06
N PRO A 74 11.93 -8.55 12.22
CA PRO A 74 11.29 -9.83 11.93
C PRO A 74 11.66 -10.94 12.92
N SER A 75 12.70 -10.72 13.72
CA SER A 75 13.37 -11.79 14.47
C SER A 75 12.80 -12.04 15.87
N THR A 76 11.89 -11.18 16.31
CA THR A 76 11.30 -11.25 17.65
C THR A 76 9.80 -11.18 17.54
N SER A 77 9.11 -11.45 18.63
CA SER A 77 7.67 -11.27 18.70
C SER A 77 7.30 -9.83 18.35
N GLN A 78 6.12 -9.62 17.80
CA GLN A 78 5.52 -8.30 17.54
C GLN A 78 5.58 -7.37 18.77
N ASP A 79 5.66 -7.96 19.98
CA ASP A 79 5.71 -7.23 21.25
C ASP A 79 6.89 -6.25 21.30
N ALA A 80 8.07 -6.64 20.79
CA ALA A 80 9.22 -5.75 20.73
C ALA A 80 8.97 -4.56 19.79
N ASN A 81 8.38 -4.80 18.62
CA ASN A 81 8.00 -3.74 17.68
C ASN A 81 6.98 -2.77 18.29
N ILE A 82 6.00 -3.31 19.02
CA ILE A 82 4.98 -2.49 19.71
C ILE A 82 5.64 -1.67 20.82
N VAL A 83 6.47 -2.29 21.65
CA VAL A 83 7.15 -1.59 22.76
C VAL A 83 8.05 -0.46 22.25
N SER A 84 8.88 -0.72 21.24
CA SER A 84 9.77 0.31 20.69
C SER A 84 8.99 1.43 20.00
N ALA A 85 7.90 1.13 19.28
CA ALA A 85 7.03 2.14 18.69
C ALA A 85 6.37 3.04 19.76
N LEU A 86 5.90 2.47 20.87
CA LEU A 86 5.34 3.22 22.00
C LEU A 86 6.41 4.10 22.66
N LEU A 87 7.62 3.57 22.86
CA LEU A 87 8.74 4.34 23.41
C LEU A 87 9.10 5.50 22.47
N ALA A 88 9.22 5.25 21.17
CA ALA A 88 9.50 6.27 20.17
C ALA A 88 8.46 7.39 20.19
N LYS A 89 7.18 7.05 20.29
CA LYS A 89 6.10 8.04 20.42
C LYS A 89 6.24 8.89 21.68
N LYS A 90 6.55 8.26 22.81
CA LYS A 90 6.73 8.96 24.09
C LYS A 90 7.99 9.81 24.13
N LEU A 91 9.02 9.45 23.37
CA LEU A 91 10.23 10.26 23.21
C LEU A 91 10.02 11.51 22.36
N GLY A 92 8.96 11.57 21.54
CA GLY A 92 8.63 12.77 20.76
C GLY A 92 8.51 12.55 19.25
N CYS A 93 8.69 11.32 18.75
CA CYS A 93 8.51 11.02 17.34
C CYS A 93 7.09 11.38 16.86
N LYS A 94 6.99 12.05 15.70
CA LYS A 94 5.71 12.57 15.20
C LYS A 94 4.76 11.44 14.81
N LYS A 95 5.26 10.44 14.06
CA LYS A 95 4.48 9.28 13.62
C LYS A 95 5.23 8.00 13.88
N VAL A 96 4.53 6.98 14.33
CA VAL A 96 5.12 5.67 14.60
C VAL A 96 4.33 4.55 13.93
N CYS A 97 5.06 3.60 13.35
CA CYS A 97 4.51 2.41 12.71
C CYS A 97 5.09 1.16 13.35
N ALA A 98 4.31 0.13 13.52
CA ALA A 98 4.76 -1.16 14.06
C ALA A 98 4.31 -2.33 13.18
N ARG A 99 5.28 -3.20 12.82
CA ARG A 99 4.99 -4.50 12.26
C ARG A 99 4.41 -5.41 13.33
N ILE A 100 3.37 -6.11 12.96
CA ILE A 100 2.77 -7.18 13.74
C ILE A 100 2.76 -8.47 12.92
N ASP A 101 2.49 -9.60 13.57
CA ASP A 101 2.39 -10.94 12.99
C ASP A 101 1.12 -11.68 13.43
N ASP A 102 0.24 -11.02 14.18
CA ASP A 102 -1.07 -11.53 14.58
C ASP A 102 -2.19 -10.61 14.07
N GLU A 103 -3.13 -11.23 13.35
CA GLU A 103 -4.26 -10.53 12.75
C GLU A 103 -5.24 -9.97 13.79
N GLU A 104 -5.27 -10.53 15.01
CA GLU A 104 -6.12 -10.05 16.11
C GLU A 104 -5.89 -8.56 16.37
N TYR A 105 -4.64 -8.10 16.29
CA TYR A 105 -4.25 -6.69 16.53
C TYR A 105 -4.78 -5.74 15.46
N LEU A 106 -5.15 -6.23 14.27
CA LEU A 106 -5.73 -5.42 13.18
C LEU A 106 -7.25 -5.35 13.22
N SER A 107 -7.92 -6.07 14.13
CA SER A 107 -9.37 -5.97 14.29
C SER A 107 -9.77 -4.51 14.60
N TYR A 108 -10.97 -4.11 14.25
CA TYR A 108 -11.42 -2.72 14.42
C TYR A 108 -11.32 -2.25 15.89
N GLU A 109 -11.70 -3.12 16.82
CA GLU A 109 -11.69 -2.86 18.25
C GLU A 109 -10.26 -2.74 18.79
N ASN A 110 -9.40 -3.70 18.48
CA ASN A 110 -8.04 -3.75 19.01
C ASN A 110 -7.15 -2.65 18.38
N LYS A 111 -7.32 -2.37 17.09
CA LYS A 111 -6.60 -1.28 16.43
C LYS A 111 -6.84 0.08 17.09
N TYR A 112 -8.06 0.31 17.59
CA TYR A 112 -8.39 1.54 18.30
C TYR A 112 -7.58 1.69 19.60
N LEU A 113 -7.41 0.59 20.37
CA LEU A 113 -6.59 0.60 21.60
C LEU A 113 -5.16 1.06 21.33
N PHE A 114 -4.51 0.51 20.30
CA PHE A 114 -3.14 0.88 19.96
C PHE A 114 -3.02 2.31 19.42
N THR A 115 -4.04 2.79 18.72
CA THR A 115 -4.09 4.20 18.28
C THR A 115 -4.19 5.15 19.47
N GLU A 116 -5.00 4.84 20.48
CA GLU A 116 -5.07 5.63 21.72
C GLU A 116 -3.74 5.59 22.50
N MET A 117 -3.03 4.48 22.48
CA MET A 117 -1.70 4.37 23.08
C MET A 117 -0.64 5.15 22.31
N GLY A 118 -0.93 5.60 21.08
CA GLY A 118 -0.08 6.46 20.27
C GLY A 118 0.59 5.79 19.07
N ILE A 119 0.23 4.56 18.70
CA ILE A 119 0.70 3.91 17.47
C ILE A 119 -0.17 4.37 16.30
N ASP A 120 0.42 5.07 15.35
CA ASP A 120 -0.31 5.66 14.23
C ASP A 120 -0.69 4.61 13.16
N LEU A 121 0.15 3.58 12.97
CA LEU A 121 -0.10 2.50 12.01
C LEU A 121 0.47 1.16 12.51
N MET A 122 -0.36 0.13 12.47
CA MET A 122 0.09 -1.26 12.57
C MET A 122 -0.13 -1.96 11.22
N PHE A 123 0.81 -2.79 10.82
CA PHE A 123 0.74 -3.50 9.55
C PHE A 123 1.34 -4.91 9.67
N TYR A 124 0.77 -5.82 8.89
CA TYR A 124 1.17 -7.22 8.80
C TYR A 124 1.65 -7.51 7.37
N PRO A 125 2.97 -7.48 7.11
CA PRO A 125 3.51 -7.57 5.75
C PRO A 125 3.08 -8.84 5.00
N GLU A 126 3.07 -9.98 5.67
CA GLU A 126 2.70 -11.25 5.07
C GLU A 126 1.23 -11.29 4.63
N LYS A 127 0.35 -10.66 5.41
CA LYS A 127 -1.08 -10.52 5.04
C LYS A 127 -1.25 -9.58 3.85
N ILE A 128 -0.50 -8.49 3.81
CA ILE A 128 -0.53 -7.55 2.69
C ILE A 128 -0.04 -8.27 1.43
N ALA A 129 1.10 -8.96 1.50
CA ALA A 129 1.65 -9.71 0.37
C ALA A 129 0.70 -10.83 -0.10
N ALA A 130 0.12 -11.59 0.83
CA ALA A 130 -0.84 -12.64 0.49
C ALA A 130 -2.09 -12.09 -0.20
N ALA A 131 -2.60 -10.94 0.28
CA ALA A 131 -3.75 -10.27 -0.35
C ALA A 131 -3.43 -9.79 -1.75
N GLU A 132 -2.23 -9.23 -1.96
CA GLU A 132 -1.75 -8.77 -3.27
C GLU A 132 -1.60 -9.94 -4.25
N ILE A 133 -0.93 -11.02 -3.83
CA ILE A 133 -0.79 -12.24 -4.65
C ILE A 133 -2.16 -12.84 -4.98
N ALA A 134 -3.06 -12.94 -4.00
CA ALA A 134 -4.41 -13.43 -4.22
C ALA A 134 -5.20 -12.52 -5.18
N GLY A 135 -4.97 -11.21 -5.12
CA GLY A 135 -5.49 -10.23 -6.08
C GLY A 135 -5.02 -10.52 -7.50
N LEU A 136 -3.71 -10.65 -7.68
CA LEU A 136 -3.10 -10.96 -8.99
C LEU A 136 -3.62 -12.29 -9.58
N LEU A 137 -3.85 -13.30 -8.74
CA LEU A 137 -4.39 -14.59 -9.19
C LEU A 137 -5.88 -14.54 -9.55
N LYS A 138 -6.64 -13.64 -8.90
CA LYS A 138 -8.07 -13.45 -9.16
C LYS A 138 -8.36 -12.59 -10.39
N HIS A 139 -7.43 -11.72 -10.75
CA HIS A 139 -7.60 -10.85 -11.91
C HIS A 139 -7.03 -11.55 -13.15
N SER A 140 -7.91 -11.78 -14.12
CA SER A 140 -7.46 -12.14 -15.47
C SER A 140 -6.52 -11.04 -15.97
N ALA A 141 -5.54 -11.37 -16.80
CA ALA A 141 -4.50 -10.48 -17.32
C ALA A 141 -5.00 -9.16 -17.97
N SER A 142 -6.31 -8.97 -18.04
CA SER A 142 -6.97 -7.84 -18.68
C SER A 142 -7.67 -6.87 -17.72
N THR A 143 -7.56 -7.07 -16.40
CA THR A 143 -8.26 -6.21 -15.41
C THR A 143 -7.37 -5.93 -14.20
N GLU A 144 -7.07 -4.66 -13.96
CA GLU A 144 -6.40 -4.19 -12.75
C GLU A 144 -7.41 -3.46 -11.86
N THR A 145 -7.34 -3.67 -10.54
CA THR A 145 -8.19 -2.95 -9.59
C THR A 145 -7.35 -2.37 -8.47
N MET A 146 -7.68 -1.14 -8.07
CA MET A 146 -7.06 -0.44 -6.95
C MET A 146 -8.13 0.08 -6.01
N ASP A 147 -8.05 -0.30 -4.73
CA ASP A 147 -8.94 0.22 -3.69
C ASP A 147 -8.52 1.61 -3.22
N PHE A 148 -9.48 2.52 -3.06
CA PHE A 148 -9.28 3.82 -2.41
C PHE A 148 -10.48 4.23 -1.58
N ALA A 149 -10.38 5.38 -0.88
CA ALA A 149 -11.38 5.84 0.08
C ALA A 149 -11.72 4.77 1.15
N ARG A 150 -10.68 4.07 1.67
CA ARG A 150 -10.81 2.98 2.66
C ARG A 150 -11.66 1.81 2.14
N GLY A 151 -11.50 1.45 0.87
CA GLY A 151 -12.21 0.35 0.24
C GLY A 151 -13.68 0.65 -0.11
N LYS A 152 -14.12 1.91 -0.01
CA LYS A 152 -15.48 2.31 -0.43
C LYS A 152 -15.60 2.44 -1.94
N LEU A 153 -14.49 2.80 -2.59
CA LEU A 153 -14.40 2.97 -4.03
C LEU A 153 -13.25 2.13 -4.57
N GLN A 154 -13.38 1.70 -5.80
CA GLN A 154 -12.38 0.98 -6.56
C GLN A 154 -12.15 1.68 -7.90
N LEU A 155 -10.90 1.84 -8.28
CA LEU A 155 -10.52 2.13 -9.66
C LEU A 155 -10.31 0.78 -10.35
N ALA A 156 -11.06 0.53 -11.39
CA ALA A 156 -10.89 -0.65 -12.24
C ALA A 156 -10.38 -0.21 -13.61
N VAL A 157 -9.37 -0.91 -14.11
CA VAL A 157 -8.79 -0.67 -15.45
C VAL A 157 -9.04 -1.91 -16.30
N PHE A 158 -9.74 -1.75 -17.39
CA PHE A 158 -10.10 -2.83 -18.31
C PHE A 158 -9.44 -2.59 -19.65
N ARG A 159 -8.74 -3.61 -20.16
CA ARG A 159 -8.34 -3.66 -21.57
C ARG A 159 -9.47 -4.24 -22.39
N LEU A 160 -9.87 -3.54 -23.45
CA LEU A 160 -10.88 -4.04 -24.38
C LEU A 160 -10.22 -4.96 -25.40
N GLU A 161 -10.63 -6.23 -25.38
CA GLU A 161 -10.24 -7.27 -26.32
C GLU A 161 -11.22 -7.33 -27.50
N ASP A 162 -10.88 -8.08 -28.54
CA ASP A 162 -11.71 -8.22 -29.76
C ASP A 162 -13.14 -8.73 -29.48
N ASP A 163 -13.30 -9.58 -28.48
CA ASP A 163 -14.56 -10.17 -28.06
C ASP A 163 -15.36 -9.32 -27.08
N SER A 164 -14.84 -8.14 -26.70
CA SER A 164 -15.54 -7.29 -25.74
C SER A 164 -16.84 -6.71 -26.34
N PRO A 165 -17.99 -6.92 -25.67
CA PRO A 165 -19.30 -6.54 -26.19
C PRO A 165 -19.49 -5.02 -26.36
N ILE A 166 -18.58 -4.20 -25.81
CA ILE A 166 -18.67 -2.74 -25.86
C ILE A 166 -17.79 -2.08 -26.93
N VAL A 167 -16.98 -2.86 -27.64
CA VAL A 167 -16.18 -2.32 -28.75
C VAL A 167 -17.10 -1.70 -29.81
N ASP A 168 -16.72 -0.51 -30.33
CA ASP A 168 -17.49 0.35 -31.23
C ASP A 168 -18.78 0.97 -30.66
N MET A 169 -19.17 0.63 -29.45
CA MET A 169 -20.31 1.21 -28.75
C MET A 169 -19.97 2.63 -28.26
N LYS A 170 -20.92 3.55 -28.30
CA LYS A 170 -20.77 4.85 -27.62
C LYS A 170 -20.93 4.70 -26.12
N ILE A 171 -20.25 5.54 -25.35
CA ILE A 171 -20.43 5.58 -23.89
C ILE A 171 -21.90 5.75 -23.50
N ALA A 172 -22.63 6.62 -24.19
CA ALA A 172 -24.08 6.80 -23.95
C ALA A 172 -24.88 5.49 -24.13
N GLU A 173 -24.56 4.71 -25.15
CA GLU A 173 -25.20 3.42 -25.44
C GLU A 173 -24.88 2.40 -24.35
N PHE A 174 -23.61 2.33 -23.94
CA PHE A 174 -23.16 1.48 -22.84
C PHE A 174 -23.86 1.82 -21.52
N VAL A 175 -23.87 3.10 -21.14
CA VAL A 175 -24.54 3.56 -19.91
C VAL A 175 -26.04 3.27 -19.94
N ALA A 176 -26.68 3.38 -21.09
CA ALA A 176 -28.11 3.06 -21.25
C ALA A 176 -28.40 1.55 -21.23
N ALA A 177 -27.42 0.72 -21.59
CA ALA A 177 -27.57 -0.74 -21.63
C ALA A 177 -27.43 -1.42 -20.26
N VAL A 178 -26.84 -0.74 -19.26
CA VAL A 178 -26.58 -1.31 -17.93
C VAL A 178 -27.58 -0.80 -16.90
N THR A 179 -28.03 -1.70 -16.01
CA THR A 179 -29.01 -1.39 -14.95
C THR A 179 -28.38 -0.87 -13.67
N PHE A 180 -27.04 -0.75 -13.64
CA PHE A 180 -26.22 -0.35 -12.48
C PHE A 180 -25.35 0.88 -12.79
N ALA A 181 -25.75 1.72 -13.72
CA ALA A 181 -24.98 2.89 -14.18
C ALA A 181 -24.64 3.88 -13.05
N GLU A 182 -25.47 3.95 -12.01
CA GLU A 182 -25.23 4.80 -10.83
C GLU A 182 -24.07 4.31 -9.94
N LYS A 183 -23.67 3.04 -10.08
CA LYS A 183 -22.62 2.43 -9.27
C LYS A 183 -21.22 2.60 -9.85
N PHE A 184 -21.08 3.16 -11.05
CA PHE A 184 -19.77 3.38 -11.67
C PHE A 184 -19.70 4.68 -12.48
N ARG A 185 -18.46 5.11 -12.76
CA ARG A 185 -18.17 6.21 -13.67
C ARG A 185 -16.91 5.95 -14.47
N ILE A 186 -16.99 6.09 -15.78
CA ILE A 186 -15.83 6.08 -16.66
C ILE A 186 -15.11 7.42 -16.50
N VAL A 187 -13.85 7.38 -16.11
CA VAL A 187 -13.06 8.59 -15.80
C VAL A 187 -12.02 8.92 -16.85
N ALA A 188 -11.49 7.92 -17.55
CA ALA A 188 -10.54 8.11 -18.63
C ALA A 188 -10.55 6.91 -19.58
N ILE A 189 -10.05 7.12 -20.79
CA ILE A 189 -9.71 6.07 -21.75
C ILE A 189 -8.28 6.35 -22.20
N SER A 190 -7.40 5.35 -22.12
CA SER A 190 -6.08 5.43 -22.76
C SER A 190 -6.12 4.68 -24.09
N ARG A 191 -5.77 5.36 -25.16
CA ARG A 191 -5.71 4.84 -26.53
C ARG A 191 -4.42 5.33 -27.19
N ASP A 192 -3.60 4.43 -27.72
CA ASP A 192 -2.34 4.76 -28.37
C ASP A 192 -1.49 5.73 -27.52
N GLU A 193 -1.32 5.40 -26.23
CA GLU A 193 -0.60 6.19 -25.22
C GLU A 193 -1.16 7.59 -24.95
N LYS A 194 -2.33 7.92 -25.48
CA LYS A 194 -3.02 9.20 -25.24
C LYS A 194 -4.21 9.03 -24.31
N THR A 195 -4.32 9.93 -23.34
CA THR A 195 -5.46 9.98 -22.46
C THR A 195 -6.61 10.75 -23.09
N ILE A 196 -7.76 10.12 -23.20
CA ILE A 196 -9.01 10.70 -23.71
C ILE A 196 -9.95 10.92 -22.52
N MET A 197 -10.42 12.16 -22.36
CA MET A 197 -11.50 12.46 -21.42
C MET A 197 -12.83 11.99 -22.04
N PRO A 198 -13.53 11.03 -21.40
CA PRO A 198 -14.70 10.42 -21.99
C PRO A 198 -15.89 11.40 -22.08
N LYS A 199 -16.53 11.41 -23.26
CA LYS A 199 -17.79 12.13 -23.50
C LYS A 199 -18.85 11.10 -23.89
N PHE A 200 -20.12 11.44 -23.81
CA PHE A 200 -21.21 10.53 -24.13
C PHE A 200 -21.18 9.99 -25.57
N ASP A 201 -20.62 10.77 -26.51
CA ASP A 201 -20.45 10.39 -27.91
C ASP A 201 -19.11 9.67 -28.21
N THR A 202 -18.22 9.56 -27.21
CA THR A 202 -16.96 8.82 -27.36
C THR A 202 -17.27 7.35 -27.58
N LYS A 203 -16.67 6.76 -28.62
CA LYS A 203 -16.75 5.33 -28.91
C LYS A 203 -15.59 4.59 -28.27
N PHE A 204 -15.87 3.46 -27.68
CA PHE A 204 -14.85 2.48 -27.28
C PHE A 204 -14.20 1.87 -28.52
N LYS A 205 -12.92 1.56 -28.42
CA LYS A 205 -12.18 0.87 -29.48
C LYS A 205 -11.40 -0.30 -28.90
N TYR A 206 -11.07 -1.21 -29.77
CA TYR A 206 -10.16 -2.31 -29.48
C TYR A 206 -8.83 -1.77 -28.93
N HIS A 207 -8.25 -2.48 -27.98
CA HIS A 207 -7.07 -2.09 -27.20
C HIS A 207 -7.21 -0.88 -26.27
N ASP A 208 -8.35 -0.21 -26.19
CA ASP A 208 -8.53 0.84 -25.19
C ASP A 208 -8.31 0.28 -23.77
N LEU A 209 -7.59 1.04 -22.95
CA LEU A 209 -7.61 0.88 -21.50
C LEU A 209 -8.66 1.81 -20.93
N VAL A 210 -9.72 1.25 -20.38
CA VAL A 210 -10.85 2.00 -19.83
C VAL A 210 -10.71 2.08 -18.32
N PHE A 211 -10.62 3.28 -17.79
CA PHE A 211 -10.50 3.57 -16.37
C PHE A 211 -11.88 3.88 -15.79
N ILE A 212 -12.33 3.08 -14.84
CA ILE A 212 -13.67 3.17 -14.25
C ILE A 212 -13.56 3.25 -12.74
N ILE A 213 -14.17 4.27 -12.14
CA ILE A 213 -14.39 4.30 -10.69
C ILE A 213 -15.73 3.64 -10.40
N THR A 214 -15.74 2.70 -9.46
CA THR A 214 -16.93 1.94 -9.08
C THR A 214 -17.02 1.73 -7.58
N THR A 215 -18.20 1.43 -7.07
CA THR A 215 -18.37 0.90 -5.71
C THR A 215 -18.01 -0.58 -5.66
N ARG A 216 -17.74 -1.11 -4.47
CA ARG A 216 -17.47 -2.55 -4.29
C ARG A 216 -18.59 -3.44 -4.85
N GLU A 217 -19.84 -2.99 -4.79
CA GLU A 217 -20.99 -3.71 -5.32
C GLU A 217 -21.13 -3.59 -6.84
N GLY A 218 -20.55 -2.56 -7.44
CA GLY A 218 -20.64 -2.30 -8.87
C GLY A 218 -19.61 -3.05 -9.71
N ILE A 219 -18.50 -3.54 -9.10
CA ILE A 219 -17.41 -4.17 -9.84
C ILE A 219 -17.84 -5.49 -10.50
N THR A 220 -18.52 -6.37 -9.77
CA THR A 220 -18.93 -7.69 -10.28
C THR A 220 -19.91 -7.59 -11.44
N PRO A 221 -21.02 -6.81 -11.36
CA PRO A 221 -21.89 -6.59 -12.52
C PRO A 221 -21.16 -5.99 -13.72
N LEU A 222 -20.21 -5.08 -13.48
CA LEU A 222 -19.41 -4.47 -14.53
C LEU A 222 -18.51 -5.49 -15.24
N MET A 223 -17.81 -6.34 -14.49
CA MET A 223 -16.97 -7.41 -15.03
C MET A 223 -17.79 -8.40 -15.86
N ASN A 224 -18.95 -8.82 -15.35
CA ASN A 224 -19.85 -9.72 -16.07
C ASN A 224 -20.33 -9.12 -17.40
N PHE A 225 -20.69 -7.85 -17.41
CA PHE A 225 -21.13 -7.16 -18.62
C PHE A 225 -20.02 -7.01 -19.65
N LEU A 226 -18.78 -6.81 -19.21
CA LEU A 226 -17.60 -6.69 -20.07
C LEU A 226 -17.06 -8.04 -20.59
N GLY A 227 -17.71 -9.16 -20.24
CA GLY A 227 -17.25 -10.51 -20.62
C GLY A 227 -16.02 -10.98 -19.84
N LYS A 228 -15.72 -10.35 -18.69
CA LYS A 228 -14.54 -10.62 -17.85
C LYS A 228 -14.92 -11.40 -16.57
N SER A 229 -16.02 -12.13 -16.57
CA SER A 229 -16.37 -13.03 -15.46
C SER A 229 -15.44 -14.25 -15.42
N ASN A 230 -14.93 -14.55 -14.21
CA ASN A 230 -14.17 -15.79 -13.92
C ASN A 230 -15.06 -17.02 -14.07
#